data_82977250debae1fc63e579217ea787fc
#
_entry.id   82977250debae1fc63e579217ea787fc
#
_cell.length_a   1.000
_cell.length_b   1.000
_cell.length_c   1.000
_cell.angle_alpha   90.00
_cell.angle_beta   90.00
_cell.angle_gamma   90.00
#
_symmetry.space_group_name_H-M   'P 1'
#
loop_
_entity.id
_entity.type
_entity.pdbx_description
1 polymer ?
#
loop_
_entity_poly.entity_id
_entity_poly.type
_entity_poly.pdbx_seq_one_letter_code
_entity_poly.pdbx_strand_id
1 'polypeptide(L)'
;MSFTIPAYDNLPYNPNVIVQDDYMPASYCEFLCKEMGAYGFTWFPWYYGQVIPIKPETELHCDEIAPHHLNFQFSHRLYELGHDSSPFVHLTQPLIDKLNPDTLYKIKANLNTQYPEQIVHGYHTDIGVPGCTSILYLNDNNGKTIFKYKDSSTGEEKYQEVLSKQGRLVTFDNRTLHSGTTSTDTPLRLVLNLNYYKHDYFHENSWWLLQRTIRHLW
;
A
#
# COMPACT_ATOMS: atom_id res chain seq x y z
N MET A 1 -20.33 -8.18 17.18
CA MET A 1 -18.97 -8.01 17.73
C MET A 1 -18.46 -6.67 17.22
N SER A 2 -18.29 -5.67 18.11
CA SER A 2 -17.72 -4.38 17.72
C SER A 2 -16.20 -4.55 17.63
N PHE A 3 -15.63 -4.44 16.45
CA PHE A 3 -14.19 -4.33 16.28
C PHE A 3 -13.78 -2.91 16.64
N THR A 4 -13.17 -2.76 17.80
CA THR A 4 -12.49 -1.50 18.14
C THR A 4 -11.21 -1.44 17.31
N ILE A 5 -11.14 -0.50 16.38
CA ILE A 5 -9.88 -0.17 15.68
C ILE A 5 -8.93 0.33 16.76
N PRO A 6 -7.74 -0.28 16.96
CA PRO A 6 -6.78 0.23 17.93
C PRO A 6 -6.46 1.69 17.62
N ALA A 7 -6.51 2.54 18.62
CA ALA A 7 -6.13 3.94 18.50
C ALA A 7 -4.70 4.05 17.93
N TYR A 8 -4.47 5.05 17.09
CA TYR A 8 -3.18 5.35 16.41
C TYR A 8 -2.00 5.62 17.36
N ASP A 9 -2.25 5.71 18.68
CA ASP A 9 -1.21 5.89 19.70
C ASP A 9 -0.20 4.73 19.79
N ASN A 10 -0.47 3.60 19.12
CA ASN A 10 0.42 2.47 19.02
C ASN A 10 0.99 2.32 17.61
N LEU A 11 1.75 3.32 17.13
CA LEU A 11 2.58 3.15 15.92
C LEU A 11 3.42 1.88 16.09
N PRO A 12 3.44 0.97 15.09
CA PRO A 12 4.22 -0.25 15.19
C PRO A 12 5.70 0.11 15.36
N TYR A 13 6.34 -0.53 16.31
CA TYR A 13 7.79 -0.43 16.48
C TYR A 13 8.46 -1.21 15.34
N ASN A 14 9.34 -0.52 14.57
CA ASN A 14 10.13 -1.09 13.49
C ASN A 14 9.31 -2.00 12.55
N PRO A 15 8.55 -1.43 11.61
CA PRO A 15 7.78 -2.22 10.68
C PRO A 15 8.73 -3.13 9.88
N ASN A 16 8.38 -4.39 9.74
CA ASN A 16 9.09 -5.29 8.84
C ASN A 16 8.69 -4.97 7.40
N VAL A 17 9.45 -4.10 6.76
CA VAL A 17 9.25 -3.72 5.36
C VAL A 17 10.20 -4.53 4.49
N ILE A 18 9.66 -5.49 3.76
CA ILE A 18 10.42 -6.35 2.84
C ILE A 18 10.39 -5.72 1.46
N VAL A 19 11.57 -5.44 0.89
CA VAL A 19 11.72 -4.87 -0.45
C VAL A 19 12.38 -5.91 -1.35
N GLN A 20 11.71 -6.25 -2.47
CA GLN A 20 12.20 -7.23 -3.43
C GLN A 20 12.25 -6.58 -4.81
N ASP A 21 13.47 -6.34 -5.31
CA ASP A 21 13.69 -5.87 -6.69
C ASP A 21 13.43 -6.99 -7.68
N ASP A 22 13.03 -6.61 -8.89
CA ASP A 22 12.77 -7.52 -10.00
C ASP A 22 11.80 -8.66 -9.63
N TYR A 23 10.89 -8.39 -8.70
CA TYR A 23 9.88 -9.37 -8.27
C TYR A 23 8.98 -9.78 -9.44
N MET A 24 8.52 -8.83 -10.23
CA MET A 24 7.84 -9.13 -11.50
C MET A 24 8.71 -8.65 -12.67
N PRO A 25 8.72 -9.39 -13.81
CA PRO A 25 9.51 -8.98 -14.97
C PRO A 25 9.02 -7.65 -15.54
N ALA A 26 9.97 -6.86 -16.10
CA ALA A 26 9.67 -5.56 -16.70
C ALA A 26 8.59 -5.66 -17.79
N SER A 27 8.62 -6.72 -18.59
CA SER A 27 7.63 -6.95 -19.66
C SER A 27 6.19 -7.08 -19.11
N TYR A 28 6.01 -7.67 -17.93
CA TYR A 28 4.70 -7.73 -17.29
C TYR A 28 4.25 -6.35 -16.79
N CYS A 29 5.15 -5.59 -16.18
CA CYS A 29 4.86 -4.23 -15.72
C CYS A 29 4.53 -3.30 -16.89
N GLU A 30 5.28 -3.39 -17.99
CA GLU A 30 5.02 -2.64 -19.22
C GLU A 30 3.65 -2.99 -19.84
N PHE A 31 3.32 -4.29 -19.87
CA PHE A 31 2.01 -4.76 -20.29
C PHE A 31 0.90 -4.13 -19.45
N LEU A 32 1.01 -4.18 -18.11
CA LEU A 32 0.04 -3.54 -17.22
C LEU A 32 -0.06 -2.03 -17.42
N CYS A 33 1.07 -1.35 -17.54
CA CYS A 33 1.10 0.09 -17.85
C CYS A 33 0.36 0.42 -19.14
N LYS A 34 0.53 -0.40 -20.18
CA LYS A 34 -0.16 -0.23 -21.47
C LYS A 34 -1.67 -0.41 -21.32
N GLU A 35 -2.09 -1.52 -20.69
CA GLU A 35 -3.52 -1.82 -20.49
C GLU A 35 -4.21 -0.76 -19.60
N MET A 36 -3.49 -0.21 -18.62
CA MET A 36 -3.97 0.81 -17.69
C MET A 36 -3.83 2.26 -18.22
N GLY A 37 -3.33 2.45 -19.44
CA GLY A 37 -3.35 3.74 -20.15
C GLY A 37 -2.18 4.67 -19.89
N ALA A 38 -1.03 4.15 -19.41
CA ALA A 38 0.16 4.97 -19.21
C ALA A 38 0.71 5.57 -20.52
N TYR A 39 0.40 4.96 -21.65
CA TYR A 39 0.91 5.34 -22.99
C TYR A 39 -0.16 5.86 -23.93
N GLY A 40 -1.32 6.25 -23.44
CA GLY A 40 -2.39 6.80 -24.26
C GLY A 40 -3.79 6.33 -23.87
N PHE A 41 -4.63 6.07 -24.88
CA PHE A 41 -6.01 5.67 -24.65
C PHE A 41 -6.12 4.27 -24.03
N THR A 42 -7.03 4.12 -23.07
CA THR A 42 -7.35 2.85 -22.42
C THR A 42 -8.86 2.72 -22.17
N TRP A 43 -9.35 1.47 -22.13
CA TRP A 43 -10.67 1.12 -21.59
C TRP A 43 -10.64 0.82 -20.09
N PHE A 44 -9.48 0.83 -19.45
CA PHE A 44 -9.34 0.63 -18.02
C PHE A 44 -9.90 1.85 -17.28
N PRO A 45 -10.97 1.70 -16.47
CA PRO A 45 -11.61 2.83 -15.85
C PRO A 45 -10.82 3.29 -14.61
N TRP A 46 -10.64 4.59 -14.50
CA TRP A 46 -10.04 5.24 -13.36
C TRP A 46 -11.07 6.09 -12.63
N TYR A 47 -11.15 5.91 -11.32
CA TYR A 47 -12.07 6.65 -10.46
C TYR A 47 -11.31 7.64 -9.60
N TYR A 48 -11.67 8.91 -9.70
CA TYR A 48 -11.14 9.96 -8.84
C TYR A 48 -11.59 9.75 -7.41
N GLY A 49 -10.68 9.93 -6.44
CA GLY A 49 -11.00 9.88 -5.02
C GLY A 49 -9.91 10.49 -4.17
N GLN A 50 -10.27 10.85 -2.94
CA GLN A 50 -9.28 11.24 -1.95
C GLN A 50 -8.50 10.02 -1.45
N VAL A 51 -7.21 10.21 -1.16
CA VAL A 51 -6.38 9.12 -0.60
C VAL A 51 -6.91 8.71 0.77
N ILE A 52 -7.30 9.69 1.58
CA ILE A 52 -8.02 9.49 2.84
C ILE A 52 -9.30 10.33 2.76
N PRO A 53 -10.49 9.71 2.84
CA PRO A 53 -11.71 10.47 2.97
C PRO A 53 -11.68 11.22 4.31
N ILE A 54 -11.69 12.54 4.26
CA ILE A 54 -11.85 13.38 5.44
C ILE A 54 -13.29 13.18 5.93
N LYS A 55 -13.45 12.33 6.95
CA LYS A 55 -14.67 12.34 7.75
C LYS A 55 -14.46 13.37 8.85
N PRO A 56 -15.37 14.35 8.99
CA PRO A 56 -15.26 15.38 10.02
C PRO A 56 -15.20 14.85 11.46
N GLU A 57 -15.58 13.59 11.65
CA GLU A 57 -15.77 12.95 12.95
C GLU A 57 -14.64 11.97 13.34
N THR A 58 -13.70 11.69 12.47
CA THR A 58 -12.52 10.90 12.81
C THR A 58 -11.34 11.85 12.94
N GLU A 59 -10.90 12.08 14.16
CA GLU A 59 -9.60 12.65 14.50
C GLU A 59 -8.49 11.67 14.03
N LEU A 60 -8.35 11.52 12.73
CA LEU A 60 -7.16 10.94 12.15
C LEU A 60 -6.08 12.00 12.31
N HIS A 61 -5.22 11.84 13.30
CA HIS A 61 -3.98 12.60 13.45
C HIS A 61 -3.06 12.34 12.25
N CYS A 62 -3.39 13.00 11.15
CA CYS A 62 -2.52 13.07 9.98
C CYS A 62 -1.74 14.37 10.11
N ASP A 63 -0.62 14.35 10.83
CA ASP A 63 0.17 15.54 11.16
C ASP A 63 0.77 16.26 9.95
N GLU A 64 0.70 15.69 8.74
CA GLU A 64 1.18 16.28 7.50
C GLU A 64 0.31 15.84 6.31
N ILE A 65 -0.93 16.27 6.30
CA ILE A 65 -1.79 16.04 5.12
C ILE A 65 -1.47 17.10 4.08
N ALA A 66 -1.17 16.70 2.85
CA ALA A 66 -1.24 17.59 1.71
C ALA A 66 -2.57 18.35 1.72
N PRO A 67 -2.62 19.63 1.31
CA PRO A 67 -3.86 20.37 1.23
C PRO A 67 -4.94 19.52 0.55
N HIS A 68 -6.17 19.62 1.03
CA HIS A 68 -7.30 18.78 0.60
C HIS A 68 -7.40 18.62 -0.93
N HIS A 69 -7.17 19.69 -1.68
CA HIS A 69 -7.19 19.69 -3.15
C HIS A 69 -6.02 18.96 -3.81
N LEU A 70 -4.96 18.62 -3.06
CA LEU A 70 -3.81 17.87 -3.53
C LEU A 70 -3.78 16.42 -3.01
N ASN A 71 -4.63 16.10 -2.00
CA ASN A 71 -4.69 14.76 -1.40
C ASN A 71 -5.65 13.85 -2.16
N PHE A 72 -5.40 13.64 -3.43
CA PHE A 72 -6.22 12.77 -4.28
C PHE A 72 -5.38 11.79 -5.09
N GLN A 73 -6.03 10.75 -5.58
CA GLN A 73 -5.49 9.80 -6.54
C GLN A 73 -6.61 9.27 -7.43
N PHE A 74 -6.25 8.69 -8.54
CA PHE A 74 -7.14 7.84 -9.29
C PHE A 74 -6.94 6.39 -8.84
N SER A 75 -8.02 5.65 -8.71
CA SER A 75 -7.94 4.25 -8.31
C SER A 75 -8.95 3.40 -9.04
N HIS A 76 -8.66 2.11 -9.17
CA HIS A 76 -9.59 1.12 -9.66
C HIS A 76 -9.52 -0.13 -8.80
N ARG A 77 -10.66 -0.52 -8.22
CA ARG A 77 -10.78 -1.74 -7.43
C ARG A 77 -10.99 -2.91 -8.38
N LEU A 78 -10.07 -3.88 -8.34
CA LEU A 78 -10.10 -5.06 -9.19
C LEU A 78 -10.76 -6.24 -8.50
N TYR A 79 -10.51 -6.39 -7.18
CA TYR A 79 -11.02 -7.50 -6.37
C TYR A 79 -11.30 -7.03 -4.95
N GLU A 80 -12.33 -7.58 -4.29
CA GLU A 80 -12.61 -7.36 -2.88
C GLU A 80 -13.40 -8.52 -2.26
N LEU A 81 -12.87 -9.10 -1.17
CA LEU A 81 -13.53 -10.06 -0.27
C LEU A 81 -14.26 -11.21 -0.98
N GLY A 82 -13.59 -11.90 -1.91
CA GLY A 82 -14.14 -13.05 -2.62
C GLY A 82 -14.90 -12.71 -3.90
N HIS A 83 -14.96 -11.43 -4.29
CA HIS A 83 -15.66 -10.99 -5.49
C HIS A 83 -14.74 -10.23 -6.45
N ASP A 84 -14.77 -10.62 -7.72
CA ASP A 84 -14.20 -9.83 -8.79
C ASP A 84 -15.00 -8.52 -8.92
N SER A 85 -14.36 -7.41 -8.55
CA SER A 85 -15.00 -6.08 -8.63
C SER A 85 -14.88 -5.47 -10.02
N SER A 86 -14.09 -6.10 -10.91
CA SER A 86 -13.81 -5.63 -12.26
C SER A 86 -13.47 -6.78 -13.21
N PRO A 87 -13.87 -6.70 -14.48
CA PRO A 87 -13.43 -7.64 -15.50
C PRO A 87 -11.92 -7.61 -15.75
N PHE A 88 -11.22 -6.56 -15.32
CA PHE A 88 -9.77 -6.42 -15.46
C PHE A 88 -8.97 -7.16 -14.37
N VAL A 89 -9.61 -7.83 -13.42
CA VAL A 89 -8.93 -8.60 -12.37
C VAL A 89 -7.97 -9.64 -12.95
N HIS A 90 -8.31 -10.24 -14.11
CA HIS A 90 -7.47 -11.24 -14.79
C HIS A 90 -6.06 -10.73 -15.12
N LEU A 91 -5.88 -9.41 -15.29
CA LEU A 91 -4.57 -8.81 -15.52
C LEU A 91 -3.60 -9.05 -14.36
N THR A 92 -4.13 -9.24 -13.15
CA THR A 92 -3.33 -9.42 -11.92
C THR A 92 -3.01 -10.88 -11.60
N GLN A 93 -3.54 -11.85 -12.38
CA GLN A 93 -3.38 -13.27 -12.10
C GLN A 93 -1.91 -13.71 -11.98
N PRO A 94 -0.97 -13.29 -12.86
CA PRO A 94 0.44 -13.68 -12.72
C PRO A 94 1.08 -13.20 -11.40
N LEU A 95 0.64 -12.05 -10.89
CA LEU A 95 1.11 -11.54 -9.59
C LEU A 95 0.49 -12.32 -8.44
N ILE A 96 -0.81 -12.64 -8.51
CA ILE A 96 -1.50 -13.47 -7.51
C ILE A 96 -0.85 -14.86 -7.42
N ASP A 97 -0.61 -15.50 -8.56
CA ASP A 97 0.01 -16.84 -8.62
C ASP A 97 1.40 -16.84 -7.99
N LYS A 98 2.18 -15.79 -8.23
CA LYS A 98 3.54 -15.67 -7.67
C LYS A 98 3.53 -15.33 -6.17
N LEU A 99 2.61 -14.47 -5.70
CA LEU A 99 2.43 -14.17 -4.29
C LEU A 99 1.91 -15.38 -3.51
N ASN A 100 1.05 -16.18 -4.16
CA ASN A 100 0.39 -17.36 -3.60
C ASN A 100 -0.20 -17.09 -2.20
N PRO A 101 -1.17 -16.16 -2.07
CA PRO A 101 -1.80 -15.84 -0.80
C PRO A 101 -2.73 -16.96 -0.33
N ASP A 102 -2.81 -17.23 0.98
CA ASP A 102 -3.80 -18.15 1.54
C ASP A 102 -5.23 -17.58 1.45
N THR A 103 -5.34 -16.25 1.60
CA THR A 103 -6.61 -15.54 1.46
C THR A 103 -6.35 -14.16 0.86
N LEU A 104 -6.99 -13.87 -0.26
CA LEU A 104 -6.94 -12.56 -0.90
C LEU A 104 -8.07 -11.69 -0.37
N TYR A 105 -7.74 -10.48 0.11
CA TYR A 105 -8.73 -9.53 0.62
C TYR A 105 -9.11 -8.47 -0.41
N LYS A 106 -8.11 -7.83 -1.02
CA LYS A 106 -8.36 -6.72 -1.94
C LYS A 106 -7.22 -6.56 -2.95
N ILE A 107 -7.57 -6.16 -4.17
CA ILE A 107 -6.62 -5.67 -5.18
C ILE A 107 -7.12 -4.33 -5.68
N LYS A 108 -6.23 -3.35 -5.67
CA LYS A 108 -6.51 -2.00 -6.15
C LYS A 108 -5.34 -1.48 -6.98
N ALA A 109 -5.63 -0.99 -8.19
CA ALA A 109 -4.70 -0.17 -8.95
C ALA A 109 -4.79 1.28 -8.47
N ASN A 110 -3.66 1.95 -8.31
CA ASN A 110 -3.58 3.36 -7.98
C ASN A 110 -2.72 4.10 -9.01
N LEU A 111 -3.17 5.29 -9.39
CA LEU A 111 -2.50 6.19 -10.30
C LEU A 111 -2.41 7.58 -9.66
N ASN A 112 -1.19 8.11 -9.60
CA ASN A 112 -0.93 9.49 -9.26
C ASN A 112 -0.36 10.22 -10.47
N THR A 113 -0.81 11.44 -10.71
CA THR A 113 -0.30 12.30 -11.79
C THR A 113 0.96 13.04 -11.34
N GLN A 114 1.76 13.48 -12.30
CA GLN A 114 2.92 14.33 -12.07
C GLN A 114 2.53 15.67 -11.44
N TYR A 115 3.39 16.15 -10.53
CA TYR A 115 3.31 17.50 -9.97
C TYR A 115 4.67 18.18 -10.04
N PRO A 116 4.73 19.52 -10.04
CA PRO A 116 6.01 20.25 -9.99
C PRO A 116 6.84 19.94 -8.75
N GLU A 117 6.17 19.64 -7.63
CA GLU A 117 6.78 19.24 -6.35
C GLU A 117 6.18 17.91 -5.89
N GLN A 118 6.92 17.11 -5.15
CA GLN A 118 6.39 15.88 -4.57
C GLN A 118 5.32 16.18 -3.53
N ILE A 119 4.10 15.70 -3.76
CA ILE A 119 3.01 15.75 -2.79
C ILE A 119 3.04 14.46 -1.97
N VAL A 120 3.22 14.57 -0.66
CA VAL A 120 3.06 13.47 0.28
C VAL A 120 1.58 13.39 0.64
N HIS A 121 0.94 12.27 0.35
CA HIS A 121 -0.46 12.04 0.70
C HIS A 121 -0.62 11.75 2.21
N GLY A 122 -1.86 11.69 2.70
CA GLY A 122 -2.11 11.38 4.10
C GLY A 122 -1.64 9.97 4.49
N TYR A 123 -1.07 9.84 5.68
CA TYR A 123 -0.70 8.54 6.25
C TYR A 123 -1.94 7.73 6.63
N HIS A 124 -1.93 6.45 6.29
CA HIS A 124 -3.05 5.55 6.55
C HIS A 124 -2.59 4.10 6.71
N THR A 125 -3.47 3.26 7.17
CA THR A 125 -3.38 1.81 7.10
C THR A 125 -4.39 1.30 6.07
N ASP A 126 -4.11 0.18 5.40
CA ASP A 126 -4.97 -0.30 4.32
C ASP A 126 -6.26 -0.96 4.83
N ILE A 127 -6.12 -1.94 5.70
CA ILE A 127 -7.24 -2.66 6.32
C ILE A 127 -6.93 -3.00 7.77
N GLY A 128 -7.99 -3.02 8.61
CA GLY A 128 -7.85 -3.24 10.05
C GLY A 128 -7.73 -4.70 10.49
N VAL A 129 -7.61 -5.66 9.56
CA VAL A 129 -7.45 -7.09 9.87
C VAL A 129 -5.99 -7.52 9.70
N PRO A 130 -5.54 -8.54 10.46
CA PRO A 130 -4.21 -9.10 10.27
C PRO A 130 -4.00 -9.57 8.83
N GLY A 131 -2.85 -9.26 8.26
CA GLY A 131 -2.51 -9.61 6.89
C GLY A 131 -1.35 -8.78 6.37
N CYS A 132 -1.04 -8.98 5.09
CA CYS A 132 0.01 -8.28 4.37
C CYS A 132 -0.57 -7.29 3.39
N THR A 133 0.09 -6.16 3.25
CA THR A 133 -0.02 -5.31 2.07
C THR A 133 1.21 -5.52 1.22
N SER A 134 1.01 -5.77 -0.07
CA SER A 134 2.09 -5.72 -1.08
C SER A 134 1.79 -4.65 -2.10
N ILE A 135 2.78 -3.81 -2.39
CA ILE A 135 2.70 -2.78 -3.43
C ILE A 135 3.71 -3.15 -4.52
N LEU A 136 3.21 -3.44 -5.73
CA LEU A 136 4.03 -3.62 -6.93
C LEU A 136 4.10 -2.28 -7.67
N TYR A 137 5.32 -1.78 -7.86
CA TYR A 137 5.54 -0.58 -8.67
C TYR A 137 5.63 -0.97 -10.15
N LEU A 138 4.80 -0.34 -10.99
CA LEU A 138 4.67 -0.71 -12.40
C LEU A 138 5.63 0.07 -13.30
N ASN A 139 6.12 1.22 -12.86
CA ASN A 139 7.05 2.05 -13.62
C ASN A 139 8.07 2.73 -12.71
N ASP A 140 9.23 3.05 -13.29
CA ASP A 140 10.27 3.85 -12.64
C ASP A 140 9.81 5.30 -12.52
N ASN A 141 9.97 5.87 -11.35
CA ASN A 141 9.78 7.29 -11.09
C ASN A 141 10.35 7.67 -9.71
N ASN A 142 10.50 8.97 -9.44
CA ASN A 142 11.00 9.46 -8.17
C ASN A 142 9.96 9.51 -7.04
N GLY A 143 8.72 9.08 -7.31
CA GLY A 143 7.71 8.88 -6.28
C GLY A 143 8.06 7.71 -5.36
N LYS A 144 7.54 7.72 -4.15
CA LYS A 144 7.92 6.76 -3.11
C LYS A 144 6.74 6.35 -2.24
N THR A 145 6.93 5.28 -1.48
CA THR A 145 6.09 4.92 -0.34
C THR A 145 6.89 5.23 0.93
N ILE A 146 6.28 5.95 1.88
CA ILE A 146 6.89 6.36 3.13
C ILE A 146 6.19 5.63 4.26
N PHE A 147 6.95 4.94 5.10
CA PHE A 147 6.49 4.25 6.30
C PHE A 147 6.82 5.08 7.52
N LYS A 148 5.84 5.27 8.42
CA LYS A 148 5.97 5.99 9.68
C LYS A 148 5.91 5.02 10.84
N TYR A 149 6.88 5.06 11.75
CA TYR A 149 6.95 4.14 12.88
C TYR A 149 7.67 4.77 14.07
N LYS A 150 7.59 4.12 15.23
CA LYS A 150 8.40 4.48 16.40
C LYS A 150 9.60 3.54 16.53
N ASP A 151 10.78 4.10 16.73
CA ASP A 151 11.97 3.32 17.03
C ASP A 151 11.81 2.61 18.36
N SER A 152 12.04 1.28 18.40
CA SER A 152 11.84 0.47 19.59
C SER A 152 12.82 0.78 20.73
N SER A 153 13.97 1.37 20.43
CA SER A 153 15.02 1.68 21.39
C SER A 153 14.90 3.08 21.99
N THR A 154 14.49 4.05 21.18
CA THR A 154 14.42 5.47 21.59
C THR A 154 12.98 5.95 21.82
N GLY A 155 11.97 5.28 21.24
CA GLY A 155 10.60 5.74 21.19
C GLY A 155 10.35 6.90 20.22
N GLU A 156 11.40 7.34 19.52
CA GLU A 156 11.32 8.44 18.56
C GLU A 156 10.58 8.02 17.28
N GLU A 157 9.91 8.97 16.67
CA GLU A 157 9.28 8.80 15.37
C GLU A 157 10.34 8.72 14.27
N LYS A 158 10.24 7.71 13.40
CA LYS A 158 11.15 7.44 12.28
C LYS A 158 10.36 7.24 11.01
N TYR A 159 11.05 7.49 9.90
CA TYR A 159 10.51 7.29 8.56
C TYR A 159 11.44 6.39 7.75
N GLN A 160 10.84 5.47 6.99
CA GLN A 160 11.54 4.66 6.00
C GLN A 160 10.91 4.92 4.64
N GLU A 161 11.72 5.16 3.61
CA GLU A 161 11.27 5.44 2.26
C GLU A 161 11.64 4.31 1.30
N VAL A 162 10.71 3.96 0.42
CA VAL A 162 10.94 3.00 -0.67
C VAL A 162 10.58 3.68 -1.99
N LEU A 163 11.59 3.89 -2.84
CA LEU A 163 11.43 4.50 -4.17
C LEU A 163 10.69 3.58 -5.12
N SER A 164 9.88 4.17 -5.99
CA SER A 164 9.22 3.46 -7.09
C SER A 164 10.26 2.99 -8.10
N LYS A 165 10.35 1.67 -8.28
CA LYS A 165 11.19 1.00 -9.27
C LYS A 165 10.36 -0.05 -9.97
N GLN A 166 10.36 -0.07 -11.29
CA GLN A 166 9.60 -1.04 -12.06
C GLN A 166 9.94 -2.47 -11.64
N GLY A 167 8.90 -3.29 -11.42
CA GLY A 167 9.04 -4.67 -10.99
C GLY A 167 9.36 -4.88 -9.51
N ARG A 168 9.64 -3.81 -8.74
CA ARG A 168 9.85 -3.88 -7.29
C ARG A 168 8.54 -4.17 -6.56
N LEU A 169 8.58 -5.11 -5.63
CA LEU A 169 7.51 -5.37 -4.66
C LEU A 169 7.97 -4.91 -3.28
N VAL A 170 7.11 -4.21 -2.58
CA VAL A 170 7.29 -3.94 -1.14
C VAL A 170 6.16 -4.59 -0.37
N THR A 171 6.49 -5.37 0.67
CA THR A 171 5.52 -6.11 1.50
C THR A 171 5.67 -5.71 2.96
N PHE A 172 4.54 -5.49 3.64
CA PHE A 172 4.49 -5.07 5.05
C PHE A 172 3.16 -5.49 5.70
N ASP A 173 3.07 -5.39 7.03
CA ASP A 173 1.81 -5.64 7.77
C ASP A 173 0.73 -4.60 7.37
N ASN A 174 -0.50 -5.04 7.10
CA ASN A 174 -1.64 -4.19 6.74
C ASN A 174 -1.85 -2.98 7.66
N ARG A 175 -1.43 -3.11 8.93
CA ARG A 175 -1.59 -2.09 9.97
C ARG A 175 -0.43 -1.12 10.04
N THR A 176 0.58 -1.26 9.18
CA THR A 176 1.70 -0.33 9.11
C THR A 176 1.25 1.00 8.54
N LEU A 177 1.50 2.08 9.28
CA LEU A 177 1.17 3.43 8.85
C LEU A 177 2.08 3.84 7.70
N HIS A 178 1.50 4.15 6.56
CA HIS A 178 2.24 4.48 5.35
C HIS A 178 1.53 5.54 4.50
N SER A 179 2.30 6.16 3.62
CA SER A 179 1.82 7.13 2.63
C SER A 179 2.49 6.91 1.28
N GLY A 180 1.79 7.20 0.21
CA GLY A 180 2.35 7.34 -1.14
C GLY A 180 2.65 8.80 -1.47
N THR A 181 3.51 9.02 -2.47
CA THR A 181 3.75 10.36 -3.01
C THR A 181 3.40 10.42 -4.50
N THR A 182 3.24 11.63 -5.03
CA THR A 182 3.29 11.87 -6.46
C THR A 182 4.73 11.76 -6.98
N SER A 183 4.92 11.81 -8.30
CA SER A 183 6.22 11.95 -8.97
C SER A 183 6.39 13.35 -9.57
N THR A 184 7.65 13.75 -9.81
CA THR A 184 7.99 15.01 -10.48
C THR A 184 8.68 14.78 -11.83
N ASP A 185 9.10 13.56 -12.11
CA ASP A 185 9.94 13.17 -13.24
C ASP A 185 9.23 12.34 -14.32
N THR A 186 8.01 11.86 -14.03
CA THR A 186 7.19 11.08 -14.97
C THR A 186 5.74 11.52 -14.92
N PRO A 187 5.00 11.46 -16.04
CA PRO A 187 3.59 11.88 -16.09
C PRO A 187 2.69 11.12 -15.12
N LEU A 188 2.98 9.85 -14.88
CA LEU A 188 2.16 8.96 -14.05
C LEU A 188 3.02 8.10 -13.14
N ARG A 189 2.57 7.90 -11.91
CA ARG A 189 3.04 6.86 -10.99
C ARG A 189 1.96 5.81 -10.86
N LEU A 190 2.24 4.58 -11.26
CA LEU A 190 1.30 3.47 -11.27
C LEU A 190 1.75 2.39 -10.29
N VAL A 191 0.85 1.91 -9.45
CA VAL A 191 1.09 0.81 -8.54
C VAL A 191 -0.12 -0.12 -8.45
N LEU A 192 0.13 -1.41 -8.17
CA LEU A 192 -0.87 -2.35 -7.71
C LEU A 192 -0.71 -2.56 -6.20
N ASN A 193 -1.78 -2.36 -5.46
CA ASN A 193 -1.86 -2.61 -4.01
C ASN A 193 -2.69 -3.87 -3.79
N LEU A 194 -2.11 -4.87 -3.12
CA LEU A 194 -2.75 -6.12 -2.76
C LEU A 194 -2.77 -6.28 -1.25
N ASN A 195 -3.94 -6.56 -0.70
CA ASN A 195 -4.09 -6.90 0.71
C ASN A 195 -4.53 -8.37 0.81
N TYR A 196 -3.81 -9.14 1.62
CA TYR A 196 -4.01 -10.58 1.70
C TYR A 196 -3.50 -11.15 3.03
N TYR A 197 -3.87 -12.39 3.32
CA TYR A 197 -3.25 -13.19 4.38
C TYR A 197 -2.32 -14.22 3.78
N LYS A 198 -1.15 -14.39 4.41
CA LYS A 198 -0.19 -15.44 4.09
C LYS A 198 0.42 -15.96 5.39
N HIS A 199 0.18 -17.22 5.70
CA HIS A 199 0.55 -17.85 6.95
C HIS A 199 2.06 -17.77 7.21
N ASP A 200 2.87 -18.09 6.21
CA ASP A 200 4.33 -18.12 6.34
C ASP A 200 4.91 -16.74 6.68
N TYR A 201 4.34 -15.66 6.13
CA TYR A 201 4.77 -14.30 6.45
C TYR A 201 4.68 -13.99 7.93
N PHE A 202 3.66 -14.51 8.62
CA PHE A 202 3.46 -14.26 10.04
C PHE A 202 4.27 -15.21 10.92
N HIS A 203 4.57 -16.44 10.47
CA HIS A 203 5.37 -17.39 11.25
C HIS A 203 6.84 -17.03 11.27
N GLU A 204 7.41 -16.59 10.17
CA GLU A 204 8.81 -16.13 10.11
C GLU A 204 9.04 -14.82 10.87
N ASN A 205 8.00 -13.98 11.00
CA ASN A 205 8.07 -12.65 11.60
C ASN A 205 7.33 -12.54 12.94
N SER A 206 6.73 -13.60 13.47
CA SER A 206 5.79 -13.54 14.61
C SER A 206 6.43 -13.68 16.00
N TRP A 207 7.75 -13.67 16.12
CA TRP A 207 8.41 -13.62 17.45
C TRP A 207 7.92 -12.47 18.33
N TRP A 208 7.45 -11.37 17.75
CA TRP A 208 6.90 -10.23 18.50
C TRP A 208 5.44 -10.41 18.94
N LEU A 209 4.63 -11.23 18.23
CA LEU A 209 3.26 -11.57 18.64
C LEU A 209 3.27 -12.51 19.86
N LEU A 210 4.18 -13.48 19.88
CA LEU A 210 4.36 -14.38 21.02
C LEU A 210 4.82 -13.65 22.30
N GLN A 211 5.68 -12.65 22.19
CA GLN A 211 6.13 -11.86 23.34
C GLN A 211 5.01 -11.00 23.95
N ARG A 212 4.01 -10.56 23.18
CA ARG A 212 2.87 -9.81 23.71
C ARG A 212 1.87 -10.70 24.47
N THR A 213 1.63 -11.91 23.98
CA THR A 213 0.69 -12.85 24.62
C THR A 213 1.24 -13.36 25.95
N ILE A 214 2.55 -13.52 26.08
CA ILE A 214 3.19 -14.00 27.32
C ILE A 214 3.25 -12.90 28.40
N ARG A 215 3.33 -11.61 28.03
CA ARG A 215 3.36 -10.49 29.01
C ARG A 215 2.01 -10.18 29.66
N HIS A 216 0.91 -10.75 29.20
CA HIS A 216 -0.42 -10.59 29.80
C HIS A 216 -0.87 -11.81 30.60
N LEU A 217 0.00 -12.80 30.78
CA LEU A 217 -0.27 -14.02 31.56
C LEU A 217 0.56 -14.12 32.85
N TRP A 218 1.28 -13.04 33.24
CA TRP A 218 1.99 -12.94 34.54
C TRP A 218 1.74 -11.58 35.19
#